data_d189a9e57a0a48a30f30253f8c45ae67
#
_entry.id   d189a9e57a0a48a30f30253f8c45ae67
#
_cell.length_a   1.000
_cell.length_b   1.000
_cell.length_c   1.000
_cell.angle_alpha   90.00
_cell.angle_beta   90.00
_cell.angle_gamma   90.00
#
_symmetry.space_group_name_H-M   'P 1'
#
loop_
_entity.id
_entity.type
_entity.pdbx_description
1 polymer ?
#
loop_
_entity_poly.entity_id
_entity_poly.type
_entity_poly.pdbx_seq_one_letter_code
_entity_poly.pdbx_strand_id
1 'polypeptide(L)'
;LICAALLAYPGARARGIGVVLIVVVIGVGVVRVGVLAPDTRSNVISKANQLVLVQPNIDQKEKWDPARRADIIDALFDQTHRAIQNNPAARLIVWPEAALPLHLDESTTFAKRLAGLLPRDTSLLTGAIRRTIDANDTRYFNSVMLWSGDGQLLATRDKTHLVPFGEYLPFQRVLEAIGLRQLTQLRGGYTSGHDRTPITLPDGRRLNPLVCYEAIFPYRAAATPRPDM
;
A
#
# COMPACT_ATOMS: atom_id res chain seq x y z
N LEU A 1 17.54 -21.59 -16.64
CA LEU A 1 18.22 -22.86 -16.30
C LEU A 1 18.29 -23.77 -17.53
N ILE A 2 17.19 -24.13 -18.19
CA ILE A 2 17.18 -25.04 -19.37
C ILE A 2 18.06 -24.52 -20.51
N CYS A 3 17.96 -23.22 -20.88
CA CYS A 3 18.77 -22.63 -21.93
C CYS A 3 20.27 -22.64 -21.59
N ALA A 4 20.64 -22.40 -20.34
CA ALA A 4 22.03 -22.46 -19.89
C ALA A 4 22.57 -23.89 -19.96
N ALA A 5 21.78 -24.89 -19.57
CA ALA A 5 22.17 -26.30 -19.69
C ALA A 5 22.38 -26.75 -21.15
N LEU A 6 21.53 -26.31 -22.07
CA LEU A 6 21.66 -26.61 -23.52
C LEU A 6 22.88 -25.94 -24.13
N LEU A 7 23.27 -24.75 -23.68
CA LEU A 7 24.49 -24.07 -24.16
C LEU A 7 25.77 -24.73 -23.64
N ALA A 8 25.72 -25.32 -22.45
CA ALA A 8 26.86 -26.03 -21.85
C ALA A 8 27.09 -27.45 -22.45
N TYR A 9 26.11 -27.98 -23.20
CA TYR A 9 26.22 -29.32 -23.77
C TYR A 9 27.22 -29.34 -24.93
N PRO A 10 28.09 -30.38 -25.07
CA PRO A 10 29.18 -30.38 -26.03
C PRO A 10 28.75 -30.53 -27.50
N GLY A 11 27.48 -30.85 -27.78
CA GLY A 11 26.96 -31.04 -29.12
C GLY A 11 26.56 -29.73 -29.81
N ALA A 12 27.02 -29.52 -31.09
CA ALA A 12 26.68 -28.32 -31.85
C ALA A 12 25.16 -28.11 -32.02
N ARG A 13 24.38 -29.20 -32.17
CA ARG A 13 22.91 -29.13 -32.27
C ARG A 13 22.24 -28.63 -31.00
N ALA A 14 22.70 -29.08 -29.83
CA ALA A 14 22.16 -28.64 -28.53
C ALA A 14 22.43 -27.15 -28.29
N ARG A 15 23.62 -26.67 -28.64
CA ARG A 15 23.98 -25.24 -28.57
C ARG A 15 23.10 -24.40 -29.51
N GLY A 16 22.87 -24.89 -30.73
CA GLY A 16 21.98 -24.21 -31.68
C GLY A 16 20.55 -24.07 -31.14
N ILE A 17 19.99 -25.12 -30.54
CA ILE A 17 18.66 -25.08 -29.90
C ILE A 17 18.64 -24.10 -28.73
N GLY A 18 19.69 -24.08 -27.90
CA GLY A 18 19.81 -23.16 -26.78
C GLY A 18 19.80 -21.69 -27.22
N VAL A 19 20.53 -21.37 -28.29
CA VAL A 19 20.55 -20.01 -28.88
C VAL A 19 19.17 -19.62 -29.41
N VAL A 20 18.51 -20.52 -30.18
CA VAL A 20 17.17 -20.25 -30.71
C VAL A 20 16.17 -19.99 -29.60
N LEU A 21 16.17 -20.78 -28.54
CA LEU A 21 15.29 -20.56 -27.40
C LEU A 21 15.54 -19.22 -26.72
N ILE A 22 16.79 -18.80 -26.56
CA ILE A 22 17.12 -17.47 -25.99
C ILE A 22 16.58 -16.36 -26.89
N VAL A 23 16.79 -16.46 -28.19
CA VAL A 23 16.28 -15.46 -29.17
C VAL A 23 14.76 -15.39 -29.14
N VAL A 24 14.07 -16.52 -29.05
CA VAL A 24 12.60 -16.57 -28.92
C VAL A 24 12.13 -15.91 -27.63
N VAL A 25 12.76 -16.23 -26.50
CA VAL A 25 12.40 -15.63 -25.20
C VAL A 25 12.61 -14.12 -25.20
N ILE A 26 13.77 -13.67 -25.75
CA ILE A 26 14.05 -12.23 -25.88
C ILE A 26 13.05 -11.59 -26.84
N GLY A 27 12.78 -12.20 -28.00
CA GLY A 27 11.82 -11.69 -28.99
C GLY A 27 10.41 -11.55 -28.41
N VAL A 28 9.92 -12.56 -27.69
CA VAL A 28 8.64 -12.51 -26.98
C VAL A 28 8.66 -11.42 -25.90
N GLY A 29 9.76 -11.27 -25.15
CA GLY A 29 9.93 -10.23 -24.16
C GLY A 29 9.84 -8.82 -24.76
N VAL A 30 10.57 -8.58 -25.86
CA VAL A 30 10.56 -7.30 -26.60
C VAL A 30 9.17 -6.98 -27.16
N VAL A 31 8.50 -7.97 -27.78
CA VAL A 31 7.14 -7.80 -28.28
C VAL A 31 6.17 -7.49 -27.14
N ARG A 32 6.28 -8.20 -26.02
CA ARG A 32 5.45 -7.94 -24.82
C ARG A 32 5.66 -6.52 -24.29
N VAL A 33 6.90 -6.08 -24.16
CA VAL A 33 7.20 -4.71 -23.68
C VAL A 33 6.76 -3.66 -24.71
N GLY A 34 6.97 -3.91 -25.99
CA GLY A 34 6.62 -2.94 -27.04
C GLY A 34 5.11 -2.85 -27.35
N VAL A 35 4.39 -3.98 -27.30
CA VAL A 35 2.96 -4.04 -27.68
C VAL A 35 2.03 -3.91 -26.47
N LEU A 36 2.46 -4.40 -25.29
CA LEU A 36 1.65 -4.41 -24.08
C LEU A 36 2.10 -3.35 -23.05
N ALA A 37 3.14 -2.56 -23.35
CA ALA A 37 3.45 -1.41 -22.54
C ALA A 37 2.22 -0.49 -22.56
N PRO A 38 1.65 -0.16 -21.39
CA PRO A 38 0.56 0.80 -21.34
C PRO A 38 1.07 2.09 -22.00
N ASP A 39 0.24 2.69 -22.84
CA ASP A 39 0.57 3.98 -23.44
C ASP A 39 0.67 5.02 -22.30
N THR A 40 1.90 5.24 -21.85
CA THR A 40 2.21 6.22 -20.77
C THR A 40 2.03 7.66 -21.23
N ARG A 41 1.60 7.87 -22.49
CA ARG A 41 1.40 9.21 -23.07
C ARG A 41 0.00 9.77 -22.83
N SER A 42 -0.93 9.01 -22.30
CA SER A 42 -2.23 9.53 -21.86
C SER A 42 -2.14 10.19 -20.48
N ASN A 43 -1.18 11.07 -20.29
CA ASN A 43 -1.22 12.06 -19.20
C ASN A 43 -2.29 13.11 -19.51
N VAL A 44 -3.54 12.71 -19.58
CA VAL A 44 -4.65 13.64 -19.36
C VAL A 44 -4.68 13.89 -17.85
N ILE A 45 -3.78 14.74 -17.39
CA ILE A 45 -3.93 15.38 -16.08
C ILE A 45 -5.16 16.29 -16.23
N SER A 46 -6.32 15.72 -16.00
CA SER A 46 -7.52 16.54 -15.80
C SER A 46 -7.25 17.39 -14.57
N LYS A 47 -7.12 18.71 -14.74
CA LYS A 47 -6.95 19.66 -13.64
C LYS A 47 -8.05 19.54 -12.57
N ALA A 48 -9.16 18.90 -12.89
CA ALA A 48 -10.32 18.72 -12.01
C ALA A 48 -10.11 17.67 -10.89
N ASN A 49 -9.06 16.83 -10.95
CA ASN A 49 -8.90 15.69 -10.04
C ASN A 49 -7.47 15.60 -9.48
N GLN A 50 -6.98 16.69 -8.90
CA GLN A 50 -5.63 16.68 -8.34
C GLN A 50 -5.59 15.81 -7.08
N LEU A 51 -4.81 14.73 -7.18
CA LEU A 51 -4.36 13.90 -6.08
C LEU A 51 -3.04 14.50 -5.57
N VAL A 52 -2.90 14.63 -4.26
CA VAL A 52 -1.66 15.06 -3.62
C VAL A 52 -1.10 13.92 -2.77
N LEU A 53 0.14 13.53 -3.07
CA LEU A 53 0.88 12.57 -2.26
C LEU A 53 1.78 13.33 -1.28
N VAL A 54 1.66 13.01 0.00
CA VAL A 54 2.51 13.57 1.05
C VAL A 54 3.53 12.52 1.48
N GLN A 55 4.80 12.80 1.24
CA GLN A 55 5.92 11.90 1.55
C GLN A 55 6.80 12.51 2.65
N PRO A 56 6.64 12.11 3.93
CA PRO A 56 7.37 12.70 5.05
C PRO A 56 8.84 12.29 5.11
N ASN A 57 9.23 11.22 4.42
CA ASN A 57 10.60 10.68 4.38
C ASN A 57 11.21 10.45 5.77
N ILE A 58 10.43 9.83 6.66
CA ILE A 58 10.84 9.50 8.03
C ILE A 58 11.60 8.18 8.02
N ASP A 59 12.76 8.14 8.71
CA ASP A 59 13.51 6.90 8.88
C ASP A 59 12.65 5.85 9.60
N GLN A 60 12.71 4.60 9.11
CA GLN A 60 11.91 3.51 9.66
C GLN A 60 12.24 3.22 11.15
N LYS A 61 13.47 3.49 11.58
CA LYS A 61 13.88 3.31 12.98
C LYS A 61 13.28 4.39 13.89
N GLU A 62 13.17 5.63 13.39
CA GLU A 62 12.61 6.76 14.13
C GLU A 62 11.08 6.72 14.20
N LYS A 63 10.44 6.11 13.21
CA LYS A 63 8.98 6.08 13.07
C LYS A 63 8.26 5.53 14.31
N TRP A 64 8.87 4.57 14.98
CA TRP A 64 8.29 3.89 16.16
C TRP A 64 8.85 4.39 17.49
N ASP A 65 9.74 5.39 17.46
CA ASP A 65 10.25 6.00 18.68
C ASP A 65 9.16 6.87 19.34
N PRO A 66 8.73 6.54 20.58
CA PRO A 66 7.73 7.35 21.29
C PRO A 66 8.14 8.81 21.48
N ALA A 67 9.45 9.10 21.60
CA ALA A 67 9.96 10.46 21.78
C ALA A 67 9.79 11.30 20.48
N ARG A 68 9.79 10.67 19.32
CA ARG A 68 9.66 11.34 18.01
C ARG A 68 8.22 11.43 17.52
N ARG A 69 7.28 10.81 18.23
CA ARG A 69 5.88 10.71 17.80
C ARG A 69 5.23 12.05 17.50
N ALA A 70 5.40 13.02 18.38
CA ALA A 70 4.83 14.36 18.20
C ALA A 70 5.40 15.05 16.96
N ASP A 71 6.72 15.03 16.79
CA ASP A 71 7.43 15.64 15.65
C ASP A 71 6.97 15.02 14.33
N ILE A 72 6.80 13.69 14.29
CA ILE A 72 6.33 12.96 13.10
C ILE A 72 4.92 13.38 12.71
N ILE A 73 4.03 13.48 13.70
CA ILE A 73 2.65 13.93 13.47
C ILE A 73 2.66 15.36 12.93
N ASP A 74 3.40 16.25 13.59
CA ASP A 74 3.48 17.66 13.22
C ASP A 74 4.04 17.83 11.81
N ALA A 75 5.11 17.11 11.48
CA ALA A 75 5.72 17.15 10.15
C ALA A 75 4.72 16.73 9.04
N LEU A 76 3.90 15.70 9.26
CA LEU A 76 2.87 15.26 8.29
C LEU A 76 1.78 16.32 8.12
N PHE A 77 1.30 16.90 9.21
CA PHE A 77 0.29 17.95 9.17
C PHE A 77 0.81 19.22 8.49
N ASP A 78 2.04 19.63 8.78
CA ASP A 78 2.68 20.80 8.16
C ASP A 78 2.93 20.61 6.66
N GLN A 79 3.39 19.40 6.26
CA GLN A 79 3.55 19.09 4.83
C GLN A 79 2.20 19.09 4.11
N THR A 80 1.17 18.53 4.75
CA THR A 80 -0.19 18.53 4.20
C THR A 80 -0.73 19.95 4.05
N HIS A 81 -0.53 20.80 5.04
CA HIS A 81 -0.92 22.22 4.99
C HIS A 81 -0.29 22.93 3.80
N ARG A 82 1.04 22.82 3.65
CA ARG A 82 1.76 23.38 2.50
C ARG A 82 1.29 22.81 1.16
N ALA A 83 1.02 21.49 1.13
CA ALA A 83 0.56 20.81 -0.08
C ALA A 83 -0.82 21.33 -0.54
N ILE A 84 -1.76 21.57 0.39
CA ILE A 84 -3.07 22.13 0.12
C ILE A 84 -2.95 23.58 -0.37
N GLN A 85 -2.12 24.39 0.26
CA GLN A 85 -1.88 25.78 -0.17
C GLN A 85 -1.37 25.86 -1.60
N ASN A 86 -0.46 24.95 -1.98
CA ASN A 86 0.11 24.89 -3.33
C ASN A 86 -0.85 24.25 -4.36
N ASN A 87 -1.84 23.48 -3.89
CA ASN A 87 -2.79 22.75 -4.73
C ASN A 87 -4.23 22.91 -4.22
N PRO A 88 -4.83 24.09 -4.29
CA PRO A 88 -6.15 24.37 -3.72
C PRO A 88 -7.30 23.59 -4.40
N ALA A 89 -7.04 23.03 -5.58
CA ALA A 89 -7.98 22.17 -6.29
C ALA A 89 -7.89 20.69 -5.89
N ALA A 90 -6.97 20.32 -4.98
CA ALA A 90 -6.85 18.94 -4.52
C ALA A 90 -8.13 18.49 -3.78
N ARG A 91 -8.59 17.28 -4.09
CA ARG A 91 -9.75 16.65 -3.47
C ARG A 91 -9.41 15.37 -2.72
N LEU A 92 -8.20 14.84 -2.94
CA LEU A 92 -7.71 13.66 -2.25
C LEU A 92 -6.23 13.86 -1.88
N ILE A 93 -5.97 13.83 -0.59
CA ILE A 93 -4.61 13.78 -0.03
C ILE A 93 -4.32 12.34 0.31
N VAL A 94 -3.12 11.86 0.01
CA VAL A 94 -2.69 10.50 0.34
C VAL A 94 -1.45 10.54 1.20
N TRP A 95 -1.52 9.90 2.35
CA TRP A 95 -0.39 9.62 3.23
C TRP A 95 0.09 8.18 3.04
N PRO A 96 1.35 7.88 3.37
CA PRO A 96 1.93 6.56 3.16
C PRO A 96 1.35 5.48 4.08
N GLU A 97 1.76 4.23 3.84
CA GLU A 97 1.48 3.08 4.70
C GLU A 97 1.96 3.33 6.13
N ALA A 98 1.11 2.98 7.10
CA ALA A 98 1.37 3.18 8.53
C ALA A 98 1.98 4.58 8.79
N ALA A 99 1.34 5.62 8.23
CA ALA A 99 1.87 6.98 8.24
C ALA A 99 2.16 7.50 9.64
N LEU A 100 1.32 7.13 10.60
CA LEU A 100 1.44 7.54 12.00
C LEU A 100 1.51 6.34 12.96
N PRO A 101 2.31 6.42 14.02
CA PRO A 101 2.40 5.41 15.07
C PRO A 101 1.22 5.52 16.07
N LEU A 102 0.00 5.59 15.56
CA LEU A 102 -1.25 5.76 16.30
C LEU A 102 -2.35 4.85 15.77
N HIS A 103 -3.28 4.49 16.65
CA HIS A 103 -4.57 3.91 16.25
C HIS A 103 -5.51 5.06 15.89
N LEU A 104 -5.57 5.41 14.60
CA LEU A 104 -6.24 6.64 14.14
C LEU A 104 -7.74 6.58 14.35
N ASP A 105 -8.36 5.42 14.18
CA ASP A 105 -9.80 5.17 14.38
C ASP A 105 -10.26 5.40 15.83
N GLU A 106 -9.33 5.34 16.80
CA GLU A 106 -9.59 5.60 18.21
C GLU A 106 -9.24 7.04 18.64
N SER A 107 -8.62 7.85 17.75
CA SER A 107 -8.04 9.15 18.09
C SER A 107 -8.95 10.33 17.77
N THR A 108 -9.73 10.78 18.75
CA THR A 108 -10.54 12.02 18.62
C THR A 108 -9.69 13.27 18.39
N THR A 109 -8.47 13.30 18.91
CA THR A 109 -7.51 14.41 18.71
C THR A 109 -7.07 14.48 17.25
N PHE A 110 -6.78 13.33 16.64
CA PHE A 110 -6.44 13.25 15.22
C PHE A 110 -7.60 13.76 14.36
N ALA A 111 -8.81 13.27 14.59
CA ALA A 111 -10.01 13.67 13.86
C ALA A 111 -10.26 15.18 13.94
N LYS A 112 -10.16 15.78 15.12
CA LYS A 112 -10.32 17.23 15.32
C LYS A 112 -9.24 18.04 14.62
N ARG A 113 -7.98 17.59 14.69
CA ARG A 113 -6.85 18.25 14.03
C ARG A 113 -6.99 18.19 12.51
N LEU A 114 -7.44 17.04 11.98
CA LEU A 114 -7.71 16.86 10.56
C LEU A 114 -8.82 17.80 10.08
N ALA A 115 -9.92 17.92 10.82
CA ALA A 115 -11.03 18.84 10.53
C ALA A 115 -10.60 20.31 10.54
N GLY A 116 -9.58 20.66 11.29
CA GLY A 116 -9.01 22.01 11.28
C GLY A 116 -8.02 22.27 10.13
N LEU A 117 -7.57 21.23 9.45
CA LEU A 117 -6.57 21.32 8.38
C LEU A 117 -7.18 21.24 6.97
N LEU A 118 -8.05 20.26 6.74
CA LEU A 118 -8.58 19.96 5.41
C LEU A 118 -9.77 20.85 5.03
N PRO A 119 -9.86 21.29 3.77
CA PRO A 119 -11.10 21.78 3.20
C PRO A 119 -12.20 20.70 3.27
N ARG A 120 -13.45 21.09 3.45
CA ARG A 120 -14.59 20.16 3.62
C ARG A 120 -14.80 19.21 2.45
N ASP A 121 -14.43 19.62 1.25
CA ASP A 121 -14.53 18.87 0.00
C ASP A 121 -13.26 18.07 -0.33
N THR A 122 -12.33 17.99 0.61
CA THR A 122 -11.08 17.24 0.48
C THR A 122 -11.08 16.06 1.44
N SER A 123 -10.62 14.90 0.98
CA SER A 123 -10.50 13.69 1.77
C SER A 123 -9.03 13.34 2.01
N LEU A 124 -8.75 12.65 3.12
CA LEU A 124 -7.46 12.03 3.40
C LEU A 124 -7.57 10.52 3.28
N LEU A 125 -6.72 9.91 2.44
CA LEU A 125 -6.47 8.48 2.44
C LEU A 125 -5.14 8.23 3.15
N THR A 126 -5.13 7.43 4.21
CA THR A 126 -3.93 7.16 4.99
C THR A 126 -3.81 5.70 5.38
N GLY A 127 -2.59 5.17 5.34
CA GLY A 127 -2.27 3.91 6.00
C GLY A 127 -2.23 4.06 7.51
N ALA A 128 -2.79 3.10 8.24
CA ALA A 128 -2.83 3.09 9.69
C ALA A 128 -2.82 1.68 10.25
N ILE A 129 -2.34 1.53 11.48
CA ILE A 129 -2.53 0.30 12.24
C ILE A 129 -3.86 0.41 13.00
N ARG A 130 -4.76 -0.51 12.73
CA ARG A 130 -6.03 -0.65 13.44
C ARG A 130 -5.95 -1.83 14.40
N ARG A 131 -6.63 -1.73 15.53
CA ARG A 131 -6.80 -2.86 16.44
C ARG A 131 -8.28 -3.12 16.72
N THR A 132 -8.60 -4.39 16.99
CA THR A 132 -9.88 -4.78 17.59
C THR A 132 -9.61 -5.53 18.88
N ILE A 133 -10.40 -5.24 19.90
CA ILE A 133 -10.28 -5.87 21.21
C ILE A 133 -11.57 -6.63 21.44
N ASP A 134 -11.48 -7.97 21.39
CA ASP A 134 -12.52 -8.88 21.82
C ASP A 134 -12.21 -9.35 23.24
N ALA A 135 -13.16 -9.96 23.94
CA ALA A 135 -13.06 -10.29 25.37
C ALA A 135 -11.74 -10.99 25.79
N ASN A 136 -11.13 -11.78 24.89
CA ASN A 136 -9.91 -12.55 25.16
C ASN A 136 -8.83 -12.41 24.06
N ASP A 137 -9.02 -11.54 23.07
CA ASP A 137 -8.09 -11.45 21.94
C ASP A 137 -7.95 -10.00 21.44
N THR A 138 -6.73 -9.60 21.14
CA THR A 138 -6.42 -8.32 20.51
C THR A 138 -5.82 -8.59 19.13
N ARG A 139 -6.55 -8.20 18.08
CA ARG A 139 -6.12 -8.35 16.71
C ARG A 139 -5.68 -7.02 16.12
N TYR A 140 -4.59 -7.04 15.37
CA TYR A 140 -4.04 -5.89 14.68
C TYR A 140 -4.17 -6.07 13.16
N PHE A 141 -4.50 -4.97 12.49
CA PHE A 141 -4.67 -4.92 11.04
C PHE A 141 -3.80 -3.80 10.47
N ASN A 142 -3.15 -4.08 9.35
CA ASN A 142 -2.56 -3.06 8.51
C ASN A 142 -3.67 -2.54 7.60
N SER A 143 -4.08 -1.30 7.78
CA SER A 143 -5.32 -0.78 7.20
C SER A 143 -5.07 0.49 6.38
N VAL A 144 -5.94 0.71 5.41
CA VAL A 144 -6.12 2.01 4.77
C VAL A 144 -7.43 2.61 5.26
N MET A 145 -7.38 3.87 5.64
CA MET A 145 -8.51 4.64 6.16
C MET A 145 -8.78 5.86 5.29
N LEU A 146 -10.03 6.07 4.92
CA LEU A 146 -10.51 7.27 4.24
C LEU A 146 -11.20 8.18 5.24
N TRP A 147 -10.73 9.41 5.36
CA TRP A 147 -11.28 10.44 6.23
C TRP A 147 -11.83 11.59 5.39
N SER A 148 -12.94 12.17 5.83
CA SER A 148 -13.48 13.41 5.25
C SER A 148 -12.75 14.65 5.78
N GLY A 149 -12.96 15.80 5.10
CA GLY A 149 -12.40 17.08 5.52
C GLY A 149 -12.96 17.61 6.84
N ASP A 150 -14.07 17.08 7.33
CA ASP A 150 -14.64 17.40 8.66
C ASP A 150 -14.20 16.40 9.76
N GLY A 151 -13.23 15.52 9.45
CA GLY A 151 -12.63 14.60 10.41
C GLY A 151 -13.46 13.35 10.70
N GLN A 152 -14.40 12.97 9.83
CA GLN A 152 -15.15 11.73 9.95
C GLN A 152 -14.42 10.59 9.22
N LEU A 153 -14.37 9.40 9.84
CA LEU A 153 -13.90 8.19 9.20
C LEU A 153 -14.98 7.64 8.27
N LEU A 154 -14.74 7.72 6.97
CA LEU A 154 -15.72 7.32 5.93
C LEU A 154 -15.61 5.84 5.57
N ALA A 155 -14.39 5.31 5.53
CA ALA A 155 -14.16 3.90 5.18
C ALA A 155 -12.85 3.39 5.77
N THR A 156 -12.81 2.10 6.03
CA THR A 156 -11.62 1.36 6.44
C THR A 156 -11.48 0.11 5.58
N ARG A 157 -10.25 -0.17 5.15
CA ARG A 157 -9.90 -1.36 4.39
C ARG A 157 -8.68 -2.01 5.02
N ASP A 158 -8.83 -3.22 5.51
CA ASP A 158 -7.73 -4.00 6.05
C ASP A 158 -6.99 -4.74 4.93
N LYS A 159 -5.67 -4.79 5.01
CA LYS A 159 -4.82 -5.54 4.10
C LYS A 159 -5.23 -7.00 4.08
N THR A 160 -5.47 -7.55 2.89
CA THR A 160 -5.97 -8.91 2.73
C THR A 160 -4.88 -9.93 2.43
N HIS A 161 -3.74 -9.50 1.90
CA HIS A 161 -2.61 -10.35 1.58
C HIS A 161 -1.39 -9.98 2.41
N LEU A 162 -1.23 -10.72 3.51
CA LEU A 162 -0.12 -10.50 4.44
C LEU A 162 1.17 -11.13 3.91
N VAL A 163 2.31 -10.53 4.25
CA VAL A 163 3.64 -11.02 3.90
C VAL A 163 4.06 -12.10 4.90
N PRO A 164 4.27 -13.35 4.45
CA PRO A 164 4.78 -14.41 5.32
C PRO A 164 6.11 -14.03 5.96
N PHE A 165 6.32 -14.40 7.22
CA PHE A 165 7.48 -14.08 8.06
C PHE A 165 7.69 -12.57 8.33
N GLY A 166 7.16 -11.70 7.50
CA GLY A 166 7.17 -10.26 7.71
C GLY A 166 6.04 -9.81 8.63
N GLU A 167 4.81 -10.08 8.24
CA GLU A 167 3.59 -9.61 8.90
C GLU A 167 2.88 -10.67 9.73
N TYR A 168 3.09 -11.94 9.42
CA TYR A 168 2.62 -13.08 10.21
C TYR A 168 3.61 -14.24 10.14
N LEU A 169 3.52 -15.16 11.07
CA LEU A 169 4.35 -16.36 11.10
C LEU A 169 3.53 -17.57 10.66
N PRO A 170 3.82 -18.18 9.47
CA PRO A 170 3.21 -19.44 9.09
C PRO A 170 3.50 -20.52 10.16
N PHE A 171 2.53 -21.37 10.47
CA PHE A 171 2.70 -22.38 11.54
C PHE A 171 3.18 -21.78 12.87
N GLN A 172 2.66 -20.64 13.26
CA GLN A 172 3.13 -19.78 14.35
C GLN A 172 3.50 -20.56 15.60
N ARG A 173 2.63 -21.46 16.09
CA ARG A 173 2.87 -22.24 17.32
C ARG A 173 4.16 -23.08 17.25
N VAL A 174 4.47 -23.67 16.10
CA VAL A 174 5.65 -24.52 15.89
C VAL A 174 6.90 -23.66 15.80
N LEU A 175 6.86 -22.59 15.02
CA LEU A 175 8.01 -21.74 14.78
C LEU A 175 8.37 -20.90 16.02
N GLU A 176 7.38 -20.43 16.77
CA GLU A 176 7.63 -19.77 18.07
C GLU A 176 8.23 -20.70 19.11
N ALA A 177 7.84 -21.99 19.12
CA ALA A 177 8.43 -23.00 20.02
C ALA A 177 9.92 -23.21 19.79
N ILE A 178 10.44 -22.98 18.57
CA ILE A 178 11.86 -23.03 18.24
C ILE A 178 12.54 -21.66 18.23
N GLY A 179 11.86 -20.62 18.77
CA GLY A 179 12.41 -19.27 18.96
C GLY A 179 12.33 -18.34 17.76
N LEU A 180 11.68 -18.75 16.64
CA LEU A 180 11.44 -17.89 15.49
C LEU A 180 10.26 -16.96 15.76
N ARG A 181 10.41 -15.70 15.36
CA ARG A 181 9.36 -14.68 15.43
C ARG A 181 9.26 -13.94 14.10
N GLN A 182 8.09 -13.39 13.82
CA GLN A 182 7.90 -12.49 12.66
C GLN A 182 8.73 -11.21 12.83
N LEU A 183 9.03 -10.54 11.72
CA LEU A 183 9.81 -9.28 11.73
C LEU A 183 9.03 -8.11 12.33
N THR A 184 7.69 -8.16 12.29
CA THR A 184 6.87 -7.11 12.94
C THR A 184 7.00 -7.22 14.46
N GLN A 185 7.03 -6.06 15.13
CA GLN A 185 7.13 -6.00 16.59
C GLN A 185 5.82 -6.37 17.32
N LEU A 186 4.74 -6.61 16.57
CA LEU A 186 3.44 -6.96 17.11
C LEU A 186 3.40 -8.46 17.46
N ARG A 187 3.09 -8.77 18.71
CA ARG A 187 2.86 -10.16 19.12
C ARG A 187 1.70 -10.76 18.33
N GLY A 188 1.90 -11.93 17.72
CA GLY A 188 0.89 -12.58 16.88
C GLY A 188 0.84 -12.08 15.43
N GLY A 189 1.52 -10.98 15.11
CA GLY A 189 1.53 -10.39 13.77
C GLY A 189 0.23 -9.63 13.46
N TYR A 190 0.02 -9.38 12.16
CA TYR A 190 -1.22 -8.80 11.66
C TYR A 190 -2.25 -9.89 11.33
N THR A 191 -3.52 -9.51 11.45
CA THR A 191 -4.66 -10.30 10.98
C THR A 191 -5.02 -9.85 9.56
N SER A 192 -5.31 -10.84 8.68
CA SER A 192 -5.76 -10.57 7.32
C SER A 192 -7.18 -10.01 7.30
N GLY A 193 -7.40 -8.97 6.51
CA GLY A 193 -8.73 -8.51 6.16
C GLY A 193 -9.44 -9.48 5.19
N HIS A 194 -10.76 -9.36 5.08
CA HIS A 194 -11.57 -10.22 4.20
C HIS A 194 -12.22 -9.45 3.06
N ASP A 195 -12.45 -8.14 3.26
CA ASP A 195 -13.15 -7.31 2.29
C ASP A 195 -12.17 -6.75 1.25
N ARG A 196 -12.54 -6.88 -0.03
CA ARG A 196 -11.80 -6.39 -1.21
C ARG A 196 -12.60 -5.42 -2.06
N THR A 197 -13.75 -4.98 -1.57
CA THR A 197 -14.59 -4.03 -2.30
C THR A 197 -13.87 -2.69 -2.40
N PRO A 198 -13.80 -2.04 -3.55
CA PRO A 198 -13.23 -0.70 -3.67
C PRO A 198 -13.89 0.30 -2.72
N ILE A 199 -13.10 1.21 -2.20
CA ILE A 199 -13.61 2.33 -1.39
C ILE A 199 -14.25 3.35 -2.35
N THR A 200 -15.46 3.80 -2.04
CA THR A 200 -16.11 4.89 -2.78
C THR A 200 -15.74 6.23 -2.15
N LEU A 201 -15.15 7.11 -2.96
CA LEU A 201 -14.83 8.48 -2.58
C LEU A 201 -16.10 9.34 -2.55
N PRO A 202 -16.11 10.49 -1.85
CA PRO A 202 -17.27 11.39 -1.81
C PRO A 202 -17.73 11.90 -3.18
N ASP A 203 -16.87 11.93 -4.17
CA ASP A 203 -17.18 12.30 -5.56
C ASP A 203 -17.71 11.14 -6.41
N GLY A 204 -17.95 9.97 -5.80
CA GLY A 204 -18.47 8.76 -6.44
C GLY A 204 -17.43 7.87 -7.11
N ARG A 205 -16.18 8.30 -7.23
CA ARG A 205 -15.10 7.45 -7.78
C ARG A 205 -14.76 6.30 -6.85
N ARG A 206 -14.40 5.18 -7.44
CA ARG A 206 -14.02 3.96 -6.72
C ARG A 206 -12.51 3.80 -6.72
N LEU A 207 -11.94 3.72 -5.52
CA LEU A 207 -10.53 3.52 -5.27
C LEU A 207 -10.28 2.10 -4.76
N ASN A 208 -9.33 1.38 -5.37
CA ASN A 208 -8.85 0.10 -4.86
C ASN A 208 -7.48 0.29 -4.17
N PRO A 209 -7.45 0.47 -2.84
CA PRO A 209 -6.18 0.64 -2.14
C PRO A 209 -5.44 -0.69 -2.08
N LEU A 210 -4.18 -0.68 -2.53
CA LEU A 210 -3.26 -1.81 -2.43
C LEU A 210 -2.16 -1.45 -1.42
N VAL A 211 -2.00 -2.27 -0.39
CA VAL A 211 -1.04 -2.01 0.67
C VAL A 211 0.27 -2.76 0.38
N CYS A 212 1.35 -1.98 0.12
CA CYS A 212 2.70 -2.49 -0.03
C CYS A 212 2.79 -3.64 -1.07
N TYR A 213 3.11 -4.83 -0.61
CA TYR A 213 3.33 -6.03 -1.44
C TYR A 213 2.08 -6.49 -2.22
N GLU A 214 0.88 -6.07 -1.86
CA GLU A 214 -0.34 -6.39 -2.61
C GLU A 214 -0.29 -5.87 -4.06
N ALA A 215 0.44 -4.79 -4.31
CA ALA A 215 0.56 -4.17 -5.63
C ALA A 215 1.24 -5.06 -6.68
N ILE A 216 2.03 -6.05 -6.29
CA ILE A 216 2.69 -6.97 -7.23
C ILE A 216 1.76 -8.07 -7.77
N PHE A 217 0.57 -8.23 -7.19
CA PHE A 217 -0.39 -9.25 -7.59
C PHE A 217 -1.47 -8.65 -8.51
N PRO A 218 -1.45 -8.92 -9.83
CA PRO A 218 -2.40 -8.33 -10.79
C PRO A 218 -3.86 -8.61 -10.43
N TYR A 219 -4.16 -9.78 -9.90
CA TYR A 219 -5.54 -10.15 -9.48
C TYR A 219 -6.03 -9.36 -8.25
N ARG A 220 -5.15 -8.71 -7.52
CA ARG A 220 -5.51 -7.79 -6.42
C ARG A 220 -5.90 -6.41 -6.96
N ALA A 221 -5.24 -5.96 -8.01
CA ALA A 221 -5.59 -4.71 -8.70
C ALA A 221 -6.94 -4.81 -9.41
N ALA A 222 -7.34 -6.02 -9.86
CA ALA A 222 -8.62 -6.28 -10.53
C ALA A 222 -9.74 -6.52 -9.52
N ALA A 223 -10.16 -5.49 -8.79
CA ALA A 223 -11.29 -5.56 -7.85
C ALA A 223 -12.65 -5.52 -8.57
N THR A 224 -13.69 -6.03 -7.90
CA THR A 224 -15.07 -5.97 -8.37
C THR A 224 -15.94 -5.22 -7.34
N PRO A 225 -16.69 -4.18 -7.74
CA PRO A 225 -16.74 -3.58 -9.09
C PRO A 225 -15.40 -2.97 -9.52
N ARG A 226 -15.21 -2.78 -10.84
CA ARG A 226 -13.96 -2.23 -11.39
C ARG A 226 -13.67 -0.85 -10.76
N PRO A 227 -12.50 -0.62 -10.19
CA PRO A 227 -12.11 0.67 -9.64
C PRO A 227 -11.84 1.70 -10.76
N ASP A 228 -11.93 2.96 -10.41
CA ASP A 228 -11.59 4.09 -11.29
C ASP A 228 -10.11 4.49 -11.09
N MET A 229 -9.52 4.12 -9.94
CA MET A 229 -8.13 4.33 -9.56
C MET A 229 -7.66 3.29 -8.52
#